data_98dc33e02c6933a9bfb32b0019d0d535
#
_entry.id   98dc33e02c6933a9bfb32b0019d0d535
#
_cell.length_a   1.000
_cell.length_b   1.000
_cell.length_c   1.000
_cell.angle_alpha   90.00
_cell.angle_beta   90.00
_cell.angle_gamma   90.00
#
_symmetry.space_group_name_H-M   'P 1'
#
loop_
_entity.id
_entity.type
_entity.pdbx_description
1 polymer ?
#
loop_
_entity_poly.entity_id
_entity_poly.type
_entity_poly.pdbx_seq_one_letter_code
_entity_poly.pdbx_strand_id
1 'polypeptide(L)'
;GSVPGFYTAAVRDDVTSLWQAALLPLILVASLVFAGLSSLGQERGADFWLNWSAILAAGAGFALPLCWSLPFSKLAAHLQKTGSAVAGWSGAEKISSRRSMILTDADLFPPGTIQLNGVKVFGEELNKVRSYAATMARAAGSGLEWLFDGLLRSEGGHYLHAEEFSFYEEGGWGATIKGESVLMGTASFMRKMDVRLPGNINLKTGVFLAVDRQLSAVFAVKYHPSENV
;
A
#
# COMPACT_ATOMS: atom_id res chain seq x y z
N GLY A 1 6.29 -8.82 -4.14
CA GLY A 1 5.30 -9.19 -5.18
C GLY A 1 5.06 -8.04 -6.14
N SER A 2 4.89 -8.32 -7.42
CA SER A 2 4.58 -7.28 -8.41
C SER A 2 3.15 -6.77 -8.20
N VAL A 3 2.99 -5.44 -8.12
CA VAL A 3 1.67 -4.81 -8.08
C VAL A 3 1.04 -4.95 -9.48
N PRO A 4 -0.15 -5.57 -9.61
CA PRO A 4 -0.81 -5.74 -10.90
C PRO A 4 -1.04 -4.38 -11.57
N GLY A 5 -0.69 -4.27 -12.85
CA GLY A 5 -0.89 -3.03 -13.62
C GLY A 5 0.15 -1.93 -13.40
N PHE A 6 1.16 -2.12 -12.55
CA PHE A 6 2.21 -1.13 -12.31
C PHE A 6 2.94 -0.73 -13.60
N TYR A 7 3.41 -1.70 -14.37
CA TYR A 7 4.11 -1.45 -15.63
C TYR A 7 3.21 -0.78 -16.67
N THR A 8 1.96 -1.21 -16.77
CA THR A 8 0.98 -0.61 -17.70
C THR A 8 0.72 0.85 -17.34
N ALA A 9 0.64 1.17 -16.06
CA ALA A 9 0.49 2.55 -15.59
C ALA A 9 1.76 3.38 -15.77
N ALA A 10 2.94 2.77 -15.61
CA ALA A 10 4.23 3.46 -15.76
C ALA A 10 4.54 3.86 -17.21
N VAL A 11 4.08 3.07 -18.19
CA VAL A 11 4.30 3.29 -19.63
C VAL A 11 3.15 4.07 -20.27
N ARG A 12 2.10 4.37 -19.51
CA ARG A 12 0.94 5.11 -20.05
C ARG A 12 1.34 6.52 -20.46
N ASP A 13 0.88 6.92 -21.65
CA ASP A 13 1.04 8.28 -22.15
C ASP A 13 0.52 9.31 -21.14
N ASP A 14 1.34 10.32 -20.90
CA ASP A 14 1.05 11.41 -19.98
C ASP A 14 0.72 12.70 -20.75
N VAL A 15 0.36 13.75 -20.00
CA VAL A 15 0.04 15.06 -20.59
C VAL A 15 1.24 15.64 -21.36
N THR A 16 2.49 15.27 -20.98
CA THR A 16 3.70 15.76 -21.64
C THR A 16 3.87 15.18 -23.03
N SER A 17 3.48 13.91 -23.26
CA SER A 17 3.52 13.28 -24.59
C SER A 17 2.52 13.93 -25.55
N LEU A 18 1.32 14.29 -25.06
CA LEU A 18 0.31 15.03 -25.85
C LEU A 18 0.80 16.43 -26.23
N TRP A 19 1.42 17.15 -25.29
CA TRP A 19 2.01 18.46 -25.57
C TRP A 19 3.16 18.38 -26.57
N GLN A 20 4.03 17.39 -26.45
CA GLN A 20 5.10 17.16 -27.40
C GLN A 20 4.56 16.83 -28.78
N ALA A 21 3.55 15.99 -28.90
CA ALA A 21 2.91 15.65 -30.17
C ALA A 21 2.28 16.87 -30.88
N ALA A 22 1.77 17.83 -30.09
CA ALA A 22 1.20 19.07 -30.64
C ALA A 22 2.26 20.14 -30.95
N LEU A 23 3.23 20.33 -30.04
CA LEU A 23 4.24 21.40 -30.15
C LEU A 23 5.31 21.12 -31.22
N LEU A 24 5.74 19.85 -31.36
CA LEU A 24 6.79 19.52 -32.36
C LEU A 24 6.41 19.89 -33.79
N PRO A 25 5.24 19.49 -34.32
CA PRO A 25 4.84 19.90 -35.68
C PRO A 25 4.63 21.42 -35.78
N LEU A 26 4.12 22.07 -34.72
CA LEU A 26 3.95 23.53 -34.71
C LEU A 26 5.30 24.25 -34.81
N ILE A 27 6.30 23.86 -34.05
CA ILE A 27 7.66 24.42 -34.06
C ILE A 27 8.30 24.19 -35.44
N LEU A 28 8.11 23.00 -36.02
CA LEU A 28 8.65 22.67 -37.33
C LEU A 28 8.06 23.55 -38.41
N VAL A 29 6.74 23.72 -38.43
CA VAL A 29 6.08 24.60 -39.42
C VAL A 29 6.46 26.07 -39.21
N ALA A 30 6.43 26.55 -37.97
CA ALA A 30 6.78 27.91 -37.64
C ALA A 30 8.24 28.22 -38.02
N SER A 31 9.19 27.33 -37.70
CA SER A 31 10.61 27.49 -38.06
C SER A 31 10.83 27.54 -39.57
N LEU A 32 10.09 26.76 -40.33
CA LEU A 32 10.16 26.72 -41.79
C LEU A 32 9.63 28.02 -42.39
N VAL A 33 8.53 28.56 -41.88
CA VAL A 33 7.98 29.87 -42.30
C VAL A 33 8.95 31.01 -42.00
N PHE A 34 9.50 31.05 -40.77
CA PHE A 34 10.47 32.08 -40.38
C PHE A 34 11.77 32.00 -41.17
N ALA A 35 12.26 30.79 -41.46
CA ALA A 35 13.43 30.59 -42.29
C ALA A 35 13.20 31.07 -43.73
N GLY A 36 12.02 30.79 -44.28
CA GLY A 36 11.62 31.29 -45.61
C GLY A 36 11.55 32.81 -45.67
N LEU A 37 10.88 33.44 -44.69
CA LEU A 37 10.79 34.91 -44.61
C LEU A 37 12.16 35.58 -44.43
N SER A 38 13.01 35.03 -43.57
CA SER A 38 14.38 35.52 -43.35
C SER A 38 15.25 35.41 -44.59
N SER A 39 15.15 34.33 -45.34
CA SER A 39 15.95 34.12 -46.56
C SER A 39 15.48 34.98 -47.71
N LEU A 40 14.18 35.25 -47.83
CA LEU A 40 13.61 36.16 -48.81
C LEU A 40 14.00 37.62 -48.52
N GLY A 41 13.97 38.03 -47.25
CA GLY A 41 14.30 39.40 -46.83
C GLY A 41 15.77 39.76 -46.97
N GLN A 42 16.67 38.79 -47.01
CA GLN A 42 18.14 39.02 -47.17
C GLN A 42 18.67 38.73 -48.53
N GLU A 43 17.83 38.42 -49.52
CA GLU A 43 18.22 38.02 -50.89
C GLU A 43 19.30 36.92 -50.99
N ARG A 44 19.36 36.06 -49.89
CA ARG A 44 20.34 34.98 -49.75
C ARG A 44 19.63 33.64 -49.67
N GLY A 45 19.06 33.19 -50.78
CA GLY A 45 18.40 31.89 -50.84
C GLY A 45 19.32 30.69 -50.52
N ALA A 46 20.63 30.85 -50.71
CA ALA A 46 21.62 29.83 -50.37
C ALA A 46 21.74 29.55 -48.87
N ASP A 47 21.39 30.52 -48.01
CA ASP A 47 21.51 30.41 -46.54
C ASP A 47 20.23 29.88 -45.90
N PHE A 48 19.22 29.49 -46.69
CA PHE A 48 17.95 28.98 -46.16
C PHE A 48 18.13 27.82 -45.18
N TRP A 49 18.92 26.83 -45.53
CA TRP A 49 19.17 25.67 -44.70
C TRP A 49 19.89 25.99 -43.39
N LEU A 50 20.83 26.94 -43.47
CA LEU A 50 21.55 27.39 -42.28
C LEU A 50 20.62 28.17 -41.36
N ASN A 51 19.81 29.08 -41.88
CA ASN A 51 18.82 29.84 -41.13
C ASN A 51 17.76 28.94 -40.53
N TRP A 52 17.26 27.96 -41.28
CA TRP A 52 16.27 27.01 -40.77
C TRP A 52 16.82 26.16 -39.64
N SER A 53 18.04 25.62 -39.79
CA SER A 53 18.68 24.84 -38.72
C SER A 53 18.92 25.67 -37.45
N ALA A 54 19.33 26.92 -37.57
CA ALA A 54 19.52 27.84 -36.45
C ALA A 54 18.22 28.19 -35.74
N ILE A 55 17.15 28.48 -36.49
CA ILE A 55 15.84 28.79 -35.95
C ILE A 55 15.22 27.55 -35.29
N LEU A 56 15.37 26.36 -35.90
CA LEU A 56 14.91 25.10 -35.36
C LEU A 56 15.64 24.78 -34.05
N ALA A 57 16.95 24.96 -34.02
CA ALA A 57 17.76 24.73 -32.81
C ALA A 57 17.39 25.70 -31.68
N ALA A 58 17.13 26.97 -32.01
CA ALA A 58 16.68 27.95 -31.01
C ALA A 58 15.25 27.73 -30.54
N GLY A 59 14.36 27.25 -31.44
CA GLY A 59 12.97 26.96 -31.15
C GLY A 59 12.75 25.59 -30.52
N ALA A 60 13.67 24.65 -30.70
CA ALA A 60 13.63 23.34 -30.04
C ALA A 60 13.91 23.53 -28.56
N GLY A 61 12.87 23.89 -27.81
CA GLY A 61 12.95 24.14 -26.40
C GLY A 61 13.23 22.86 -25.61
N PHE A 62 14.48 22.47 -25.50
CA PHE A 62 14.93 21.38 -24.61
C PHE A 62 14.55 21.63 -23.15
N ALA A 63 14.22 22.87 -22.78
CA ALA A 63 13.80 23.25 -21.46
C ALA A 63 12.50 22.54 -21.03
N LEU A 64 11.54 22.36 -21.94
CA LEU A 64 10.23 21.75 -21.61
C LEU A 64 10.37 20.29 -21.18
N PRO A 65 11.01 19.37 -21.93
CA PRO A 65 11.25 18.01 -21.45
C PRO A 65 12.05 17.96 -20.15
N LEU A 66 13.02 18.86 -19.98
CA LEU A 66 13.84 18.91 -18.76
C LEU A 66 13.05 19.41 -17.56
N CYS A 67 12.15 20.38 -17.73
CA CYS A 67 11.29 20.88 -16.65
C CYS A 67 10.39 19.78 -16.05
N TRP A 68 10.03 18.78 -16.84
CA TRP A 68 9.17 17.66 -16.38
C TRP A 68 9.99 16.45 -15.94
N SER A 69 11.02 16.08 -16.70
CA SER A 69 11.80 14.86 -16.43
C SER A 69 12.70 14.99 -15.20
N LEU A 70 13.30 16.15 -14.96
CA LEU A 70 14.21 16.36 -13.83
C LEU A 70 13.50 16.28 -12.46
N PRO A 71 12.37 16.97 -12.21
CA PRO A 71 11.64 16.82 -10.96
C PRO A 71 11.14 15.40 -10.76
N PHE A 72 10.63 14.76 -11.81
CA PHE A 72 10.16 13.38 -11.73
C PHE A 72 11.30 12.40 -11.40
N SER A 73 12.46 12.53 -12.03
CA SER A 73 13.62 11.69 -11.75
C SER A 73 14.13 11.85 -10.33
N LYS A 74 14.13 13.08 -9.79
CA LYS A 74 14.47 13.36 -8.40
C LYS A 74 13.46 12.75 -7.42
N LEU A 75 12.16 12.87 -7.72
CA LEU A 75 11.10 12.25 -6.93
C LEU A 75 11.25 10.73 -6.93
N ALA A 76 11.43 10.12 -8.10
CA ALA A 76 11.60 8.67 -8.24
C ALA A 76 12.84 8.18 -7.48
N ALA A 77 13.96 8.88 -7.58
CA ALA A 77 15.19 8.56 -6.87
C ALA A 77 15.04 8.70 -5.34
N HIS A 78 14.26 9.68 -4.88
CA HIS A 78 13.97 9.84 -3.45
C HIS A 78 13.10 8.70 -2.93
N LEU A 79 12.02 8.37 -3.65
CA LEU A 79 11.11 7.27 -3.28
C LEU A 79 11.82 5.90 -3.33
N GLN A 80 12.73 5.70 -4.27
CA GLN A 80 13.52 4.47 -4.34
C GLN A 80 14.37 4.25 -3.09
N LYS A 81 14.92 5.32 -2.48
CA LYS A 81 15.68 5.23 -1.23
C LYS A 81 14.82 4.77 -0.05
N THR A 82 13.53 5.05 -0.07
CA THR A 82 12.56 4.62 0.94
C THR A 82 11.87 3.29 0.61
N GLY A 83 12.36 2.58 -0.42
CA GLY A 83 11.77 1.30 -0.85
C GLY A 83 10.44 1.44 -1.60
N SER A 84 10.07 2.66 -2.00
CA SER A 84 8.82 2.96 -2.70
C SER A 84 9.08 3.21 -4.19
N ALA A 85 8.06 2.95 -5.02
CA ALA A 85 8.12 3.24 -6.45
C ALA A 85 6.84 3.95 -6.91
N VAL A 86 6.98 4.88 -7.85
CA VAL A 86 5.86 5.59 -8.45
C VAL A 86 5.65 5.11 -9.89
N ALA A 87 4.39 4.82 -10.23
CA ALA A 87 4.02 4.32 -11.57
C ALA A 87 3.86 5.47 -12.55
N GLY A 88 4.98 5.99 -13.05
CA GLY A 88 5.01 7.06 -14.05
C GLY A 88 4.43 8.39 -13.54
N TRP A 89 4.23 9.33 -14.47
CA TRP A 89 3.69 10.65 -14.15
C TRP A 89 2.26 10.59 -13.60
N SER A 90 1.43 9.70 -14.15
CA SER A 90 0.05 9.53 -13.66
C SER A 90 -0.02 9.08 -12.18
N GLY A 91 0.97 8.32 -11.73
CA GLY A 91 1.12 7.95 -10.33
C GLY A 91 1.50 9.15 -9.45
N ALA A 92 2.45 9.97 -9.90
CA ALA A 92 2.86 11.19 -9.19
C ALA A 92 1.71 12.21 -9.08
N GLU A 93 0.95 12.39 -10.14
CA GLU A 93 -0.22 13.27 -10.16
C GLU A 93 -1.32 12.81 -9.19
N LYS A 94 -1.59 11.51 -9.14
CA LYS A 94 -2.55 10.94 -8.20
C LYS A 94 -2.13 11.15 -6.75
N ILE A 95 -0.84 11.03 -6.43
CA ILE A 95 -0.31 11.29 -5.09
C ILE A 95 -0.47 12.78 -4.75
N SER A 96 -0.10 13.69 -5.66
CA SER A 96 -0.15 15.12 -5.40
C SER A 96 -1.58 15.67 -5.27
N SER A 97 -2.55 15.06 -5.95
CA SER A 97 -3.96 15.47 -5.91
C SER A 97 -4.73 14.96 -4.69
N ARG A 98 -4.19 13.99 -3.94
CA ARG A 98 -4.86 13.40 -2.78
C ARG A 98 -4.46 14.11 -1.49
N ARG A 99 -5.44 14.49 -0.70
CA ARG A 99 -5.26 15.09 0.65
C ARG A 99 -5.36 14.07 1.77
N SER A 100 -5.79 12.85 1.45
CA SER A 100 -5.96 11.75 2.41
C SER A 100 -5.42 10.46 1.81
N MET A 101 -4.82 9.63 2.64
CA MET A 101 -4.34 8.30 2.32
C MET A 101 -5.05 7.30 3.22
N ILE A 102 -5.58 6.24 2.63
CA ILE A 102 -6.13 5.12 3.38
C ILE A 102 -4.99 4.12 3.55
N LEU A 103 -4.62 3.89 4.81
CA LEU A 103 -3.68 2.84 5.20
C LEU A 103 -4.48 1.71 5.82
N THR A 104 -4.24 0.50 5.35
CA THR A 104 -4.77 -0.71 5.97
C THR A 104 -3.73 -1.30 6.92
N ASP A 105 -4.17 -2.16 7.83
CA ASP A 105 -3.26 -2.87 8.73
C ASP A 105 -2.21 -3.69 7.97
N ALA A 106 -2.56 -4.22 6.80
CA ALA A 106 -1.64 -4.94 5.92
C ALA A 106 -0.53 -4.06 5.31
N ASP A 107 -0.80 -2.76 5.12
CA ASP A 107 0.18 -1.80 4.62
C ASP A 107 1.16 -1.39 5.71
N LEU A 108 0.67 -1.25 6.95
CA LEU A 108 1.47 -0.89 8.12
C LEU A 108 2.26 -2.09 8.67
N PHE A 109 1.67 -3.26 8.62
CA PHE A 109 2.21 -4.50 9.16
C PHE A 109 2.22 -5.60 8.08
N PRO A 110 3.14 -5.52 7.10
CA PRO A 110 3.26 -6.57 6.09
C PRO A 110 3.56 -7.93 6.73
N PRO A 111 3.24 -9.05 6.06
CA PRO A 111 3.51 -10.38 6.57
C PRO A 111 4.96 -10.53 7.01
N GLY A 112 5.18 -11.02 8.24
CA GLY A 112 6.50 -11.17 8.85
C GLY A 112 6.91 -10.09 9.84
N THR A 113 6.23 -8.92 9.88
CA THR A 113 6.50 -7.87 10.88
C THR A 113 5.85 -8.14 12.23
N ILE A 114 4.84 -9.01 12.26
CA ILE A 114 4.16 -9.43 13.49
C ILE A 114 4.51 -10.90 13.74
N GLN A 115 4.95 -11.21 14.94
CA GLN A 115 5.27 -12.58 15.35
C GLN A 115 4.52 -12.94 16.63
N LEU A 116 4.04 -14.18 16.71
CA LEU A 116 3.51 -14.74 17.94
C LEU A 116 4.69 -15.20 18.82
N ASN A 117 4.81 -14.58 19.98
CA ASN A 117 5.90 -14.83 20.91
C ASN A 117 5.53 -15.85 21.99
N GLY A 118 4.27 -16.27 22.03
CA GLY A 118 3.77 -17.28 22.95
C GLY A 118 2.26 -17.26 23.09
N VAL A 119 1.73 -18.37 23.56
CA VAL A 119 0.32 -18.55 23.86
C VAL A 119 0.20 -19.01 25.31
N LYS A 120 -0.63 -18.34 26.10
CA LYS A 120 -1.00 -18.79 27.44
C LYS A 120 -2.47 -19.19 27.45
N VAL A 121 -2.76 -20.44 27.80
CA VAL A 121 -4.10 -21.01 27.79
C VAL A 121 -4.63 -21.10 29.22
N PHE A 122 -5.92 -20.88 29.39
CA PHE A 122 -6.63 -20.88 30.66
C PHE A 122 -7.84 -21.82 30.57
N GLY A 123 -7.76 -22.98 31.22
CA GLY A 123 -8.88 -23.90 31.41
C GLY A 123 -9.41 -24.61 30.15
N GLU A 124 -8.85 -24.35 28.98
CA GLU A 124 -9.28 -24.93 27.70
C GLU A 124 -8.16 -25.76 27.07
N GLU A 125 -8.51 -26.62 26.10
CA GLU A 125 -7.50 -27.34 25.32
C GLU A 125 -6.79 -26.42 24.32
N LEU A 126 -5.48 -26.55 24.25
CA LEU A 126 -4.65 -25.74 23.36
C LEU A 126 -5.10 -25.81 21.88
N ASN A 127 -5.49 -26.99 21.41
CA ASN A 127 -5.96 -27.21 20.04
C ASN A 127 -7.30 -26.51 19.76
N LYS A 128 -8.23 -26.51 20.74
CA LYS A 128 -9.50 -25.79 20.64
C LYS A 128 -9.24 -24.27 20.50
N VAL A 129 -8.42 -23.72 21.37
CA VAL A 129 -8.05 -22.30 21.41
C VAL A 129 -7.39 -21.85 20.10
N ARG A 130 -6.48 -22.65 19.57
CA ARG A 130 -5.81 -22.37 18.28
C ARG A 130 -6.80 -22.38 17.12
N SER A 131 -7.67 -23.39 17.05
CA SER A 131 -8.69 -23.49 16.01
C SER A 131 -9.68 -22.34 16.06
N TYR A 132 -10.08 -21.91 17.25
CA TYR A 132 -10.98 -20.78 17.43
C TYR A 132 -10.31 -19.46 17.03
N ALA A 133 -9.08 -19.21 17.47
CA ALA A 133 -8.34 -18.01 17.14
C ALA A 133 -8.08 -17.88 15.63
N ALA A 134 -7.67 -18.97 14.98
CA ALA A 134 -7.44 -18.99 13.54
C ALA A 134 -8.74 -18.78 12.75
N THR A 135 -9.84 -19.40 13.20
CA THR A 135 -11.16 -19.23 12.60
C THR A 135 -11.63 -17.77 12.70
N MET A 136 -11.47 -17.14 13.87
CA MET A 136 -11.80 -15.74 14.09
C MET A 136 -10.95 -14.80 13.23
N ALA A 137 -9.64 -15.01 13.17
CA ALA A 137 -8.74 -14.19 12.35
C ALA A 137 -9.08 -14.28 10.85
N ARG A 138 -9.42 -15.49 10.38
CA ARG A 138 -9.86 -15.71 9.00
C ARG A 138 -11.20 -15.07 8.70
N ALA A 139 -12.17 -15.19 9.59
CA ALA A 139 -13.50 -14.58 9.44
C ALA A 139 -13.41 -13.05 9.44
N ALA A 140 -12.46 -12.49 10.20
CA ALA A 140 -12.20 -11.04 10.23
C ALA A 140 -11.59 -10.48 8.95
N GLY A 141 -10.92 -11.30 8.13
CA GLY A 141 -10.20 -10.82 6.94
C GLY A 141 -9.15 -9.75 7.28
N SER A 142 -8.57 -9.81 8.46
CA SER A 142 -7.72 -8.75 9.04
C SER A 142 -6.30 -8.73 8.50
N GLY A 143 -5.93 -9.67 7.63
CA GLY A 143 -4.54 -9.87 7.18
C GLY A 143 -3.63 -10.53 8.22
N LEU A 144 -4.14 -10.81 9.44
CA LEU A 144 -3.42 -11.54 10.49
C LEU A 144 -3.62 -13.07 10.40
N GLU A 145 -4.36 -13.53 9.39
CA GLU A 145 -4.67 -14.96 9.18
C GLU A 145 -3.40 -15.80 9.15
N TRP A 146 -2.37 -15.34 8.45
CA TRP A 146 -1.11 -16.06 8.31
C TRP A 146 -0.42 -16.34 9.65
N LEU A 147 -0.64 -15.49 10.66
CA LEU A 147 -0.07 -15.60 12.00
C LEU A 147 -0.66 -16.82 12.73
N PHE A 148 -1.97 -17.01 12.60
CA PHE A 148 -2.69 -18.11 13.21
C PHE A 148 -2.68 -19.38 12.34
N ASP A 149 -2.53 -19.25 11.01
CA ASP A 149 -2.32 -20.36 10.08
C ASP A 149 -1.08 -21.18 10.44
N GLY A 150 0.00 -20.49 10.80
CA GLY A 150 1.22 -21.14 11.26
C GLY A 150 1.01 -22.01 12.49
N LEU A 151 0.19 -21.52 13.44
CA LEU A 151 -0.19 -22.27 14.64
C LEU A 151 -1.06 -23.49 14.35
N LEU A 152 -1.97 -23.37 13.39
CA LEU A 152 -2.86 -24.46 12.99
C LEU A 152 -2.10 -25.60 12.29
N ARG A 153 -1.20 -25.24 11.36
CA ARG A 153 -0.46 -26.22 10.55
C ARG A 153 0.53 -27.03 11.35
N SER A 154 1.10 -26.48 12.40
CA SER A 154 2.12 -27.17 13.20
C SER A 154 1.61 -28.41 13.94
N GLU A 155 0.29 -28.52 14.19
CA GLU A 155 -0.28 -29.57 15.04
C GLU A 155 -1.62 -30.14 14.55
N GLY A 156 -1.93 -30.04 13.25
CA GLY A 156 -3.10 -30.71 12.66
C GLY A 156 -4.46 -30.08 13.05
N GLY A 157 -4.47 -28.82 13.44
CA GLY A 157 -5.69 -28.07 13.71
C GLY A 157 -6.51 -27.80 12.45
N HIS A 158 -7.82 -27.59 12.61
CA HIS A 158 -8.76 -27.37 11.52
C HIS A 158 -9.44 -26.03 11.69
N TYR A 159 -9.71 -25.35 10.57
CA TYR A 159 -10.65 -24.23 10.57
C TYR A 159 -12.05 -24.72 10.86
N LEU A 160 -12.77 -23.95 11.66
CA LEU A 160 -14.15 -24.20 12.00
C LEU A 160 -15.04 -23.20 11.25
N HIS A 161 -16.34 -23.38 11.34
CA HIS A 161 -17.30 -22.42 10.81
C HIS A 161 -17.62 -21.37 11.88
N ALA A 162 -17.49 -20.10 11.55
CA ALA A 162 -17.89 -18.99 12.41
C ALA A 162 -19.23 -18.45 11.91
N GLU A 163 -20.23 -18.46 12.79
CA GLU A 163 -21.56 -17.91 12.55
C GLU A 163 -21.69 -16.56 13.24
N GLU A 164 -22.56 -15.69 12.74
CA GLU A 164 -22.88 -14.38 13.33
C GLU A 164 -21.66 -13.51 13.65
N PHE A 165 -20.67 -13.52 12.72
CA PHE A 165 -19.45 -12.74 12.91
C PHE A 165 -19.75 -11.24 12.97
N SER A 166 -19.20 -10.56 13.99
CA SER A 166 -19.41 -9.14 14.24
C SER A 166 -18.11 -8.42 14.59
N PHE A 167 -17.94 -7.22 14.04
CA PHE A 167 -16.87 -6.30 14.43
C PHE A 167 -17.38 -5.36 15.52
N TYR A 168 -16.55 -5.12 16.53
CA TYR A 168 -16.80 -4.14 17.57
C TYR A 168 -15.84 -2.97 17.46
N GLU A 169 -16.35 -1.74 17.53
CA GLU A 169 -15.54 -0.52 17.40
C GLU A 169 -14.44 -0.41 18.47
N GLU A 170 -14.62 -1.07 19.59
CA GLU A 170 -13.69 -1.12 20.70
C GLU A 170 -12.43 -1.96 20.45
N GLY A 171 -12.26 -2.48 19.26
CA GLY A 171 -11.07 -3.25 18.85
C GLY A 171 -11.16 -4.73 19.18
N GLY A 172 -12.29 -5.34 18.83
CA GLY A 172 -12.51 -6.77 18.97
C GLY A 172 -13.51 -7.35 17.98
N TRP A 173 -13.59 -8.66 17.99
CA TRP A 173 -14.45 -9.47 17.13
C TRP A 173 -15.26 -10.43 17.99
N GLY A 174 -16.47 -10.73 17.54
CA GLY A 174 -17.33 -11.74 18.13
C GLY A 174 -17.89 -12.66 17.07
N ALA A 175 -18.05 -13.93 17.40
CA ALA A 175 -18.74 -14.91 16.56
C ALA A 175 -19.26 -16.08 17.40
N THR A 176 -20.12 -16.89 16.81
CA THR A 176 -20.54 -18.18 17.38
C THR A 176 -19.78 -19.30 16.66
N ILE A 177 -19.05 -20.12 17.41
CA ILE A 177 -18.30 -21.27 16.87
C ILE A 177 -18.74 -22.49 17.62
N LYS A 178 -19.29 -23.49 16.92
CA LYS A 178 -19.86 -24.73 17.50
C LYS A 178 -20.89 -24.46 18.63
N GLY A 179 -21.67 -23.39 18.53
CA GLY A 179 -22.66 -23.00 19.51
C GLY A 179 -22.10 -22.25 20.74
N GLU A 180 -20.79 -22.03 20.81
CA GLU A 180 -20.15 -21.27 21.88
C GLU A 180 -19.93 -19.81 21.42
N SER A 181 -20.15 -18.84 22.30
CA SER A 181 -19.86 -17.43 22.02
C SER A 181 -18.37 -17.16 22.15
N VAL A 182 -17.73 -16.74 21.07
CA VAL A 182 -16.28 -16.50 21.01
C VAL A 182 -16.01 -15.03 20.81
N LEU A 183 -15.18 -14.45 21.66
CA LEU A 183 -14.72 -13.07 21.58
C LEU A 183 -13.21 -13.06 21.41
N MET A 184 -12.72 -12.21 20.52
CA MET A 184 -11.28 -12.02 20.29
C MET A 184 -10.95 -10.54 20.13
N GLY A 185 -9.94 -10.06 20.85
CA GLY A 185 -9.57 -8.64 20.77
C GLY A 185 -8.60 -8.20 21.85
N THR A 186 -8.57 -6.88 22.08
CA THR A 186 -7.68 -6.24 23.05
C THR A 186 -8.15 -6.47 24.50
N ALA A 187 -7.28 -6.19 25.47
CA ALA A 187 -7.66 -6.26 26.89
C ALA A 187 -8.77 -5.27 27.27
N SER A 188 -8.81 -4.09 26.65
CA SER A 188 -9.87 -3.11 26.86
C SER A 188 -11.21 -3.59 26.33
N PHE A 189 -11.22 -4.21 25.16
CA PHE A 189 -12.40 -4.85 24.58
C PHE A 189 -12.94 -5.96 25.50
N MET A 190 -12.06 -6.85 25.99
CA MET A 190 -12.48 -7.92 26.90
C MET A 190 -13.15 -7.39 28.17
N ARG A 191 -12.60 -6.32 28.77
CA ARG A 191 -13.22 -5.69 29.95
C ARG A 191 -14.60 -5.11 29.66
N LYS A 192 -14.79 -4.48 28.50
CA LYS A 192 -16.10 -3.98 28.09
C LYS A 192 -17.13 -5.07 27.86
N MET A 193 -16.68 -6.25 27.44
CA MET A 193 -17.51 -7.43 27.24
C MET A 193 -17.68 -8.27 28.52
N ASP A 194 -17.35 -7.69 29.68
CA ASP A 194 -17.45 -8.34 31.01
C ASP A 194 -16.63 -9.64 31.16
N VAL A 195 -15.55 -9.78 30.38
CA VAL A 195 -14.61 -10.87 30.53
C VAL A 195 -13.61 -10.55 31.67
N ARG A 196 -13.54 -11.39 32.67
CA ARG A 196 -12.60 -11.21 33.78
C ARG A 196 -11.18 -11.54 33.34
N LEU A 197 -10.28 -10.56 33.46
CA LEU A 197 -8.87 -10.71 33.19
C LEU A 197 -8.08 -10.85 34.47
N PRO A 198 -7.15 -11.83 34.59
CA PRO A 198 -6.25 -11.93 35.74
C PRO A 198 -5.38 -10.67 35.89
N GLY A 199 -5.25 -10.14 37.10
CA GLY A 199 -4.60 -8.88 37.38
C GLY A 199 -3.08 -8.84 37.10
N ASN A 200 -2.46 -9.99 36.94
CA ASN A 200 -1.03 -10.14 36.66
C ASN A 200 -0.67 -10.21 35.16
N ILE A 201 -1.67 -10.08 34.26
CA ILE A 201 -1.42 -10.07 32.81
C ILE A 201 -1.29 -8.63 32.36
N ASN A 202 -0.05 -8.11 32.39
CA ASN A 202 0.28 -6.76 31.92
C ASN A 202 0.85 -6.83 30.48
N LEU A 203 0.11 -7.44 29.56
CA LEU A 203 0.48 -7.47 28.15
C LEU A 203 -0.16 -6.29 27.43
N LYS A 204 0.65 -5.24 27.19
CA LYS A 204 0.25 -4.08 26.37
C LYS A 204 -0.05 -4.48 24.91
N THR A 205 0.55 -5.59 24.45
CA THR A 205 0.46 -6.09 23.07
C THR A 205 0.04 -7.57 23.09
N GLY A 206 -1.17 -7.84 23.57
CA GLY A 206 -1.73 -9.19 23.59
C GLY A 206 -3.08 -9.23 22.88
N VAL A 207 -3.32 -10.32 22.16
CA VAL A 207 -4.64 -10.66 21.64
C VAL A 207 -5.27 -11.67 22.59
N PHE A 208 -6.45 -11.35 23.09
CA PHE A 208 -7.18 -12.14 24.07
C PHE A 208 -8.28 -12.91 23.36
N LEU A 209 -8.48 -14.16 23.73
CA LEU A 209 -9.58 -15.01 23.29
C LEU A 209 -10.41 -15.41 24.50
N ALA A 210 -11.70 -15.20 24.44
CA ALA A 210 -12.66 -15.67 25.44
C ALA A 210 -13.73 -16.54 24.79
N VAL A 211 -14.12 -17.60 25.49
CA VAL A 211 -15.20 -18.50 25.11
C VAL A 211 -16.24 -18.41 26.21
N ASP A 212 -17.52 -18.21 25.86
CA ASP A 212 -18.64 -18.04 26.79
C ASP A 212 -18.33 -17.04 27.93
N ARG A 213 -17.70 -15.90 27.55
CA ARG A 213 -17.26 -14.83 28.46
C ARG A 213 -16.19 -15.23 29.48
N GLN A 214 -15.57 -16.37 29.31
CA GLN A 214 -14.44 -16.81 30.14
C GLN A 214 -13.15 -16.68 29.31
N LEU A 215 -12.12 -16.08 29.93
CA LEU A 215 -10.82 -15.97 29.28
C LEU A 215 -10.24 -17.36 29.02
N SER A 216 -10.05 -17.71 27.76
CA SER A 216 -9.54 -19.01 27.31
C SER A 216 -8.09 -18.96 26.88
N ALA A 217 -7.65 -17.86 26.28
CA ALA A 217 -6.24 -17.71 25.93
C ALA A 217 -5.79 -16.25 25.79
N VAL A 218 -4.49 -16.09 25.86
CA VAL A 218 -3.78 -14.84 25.55
C VAL A 218 -2.62 -15.16 24.61
N PHE A 219 -2.61 -14.50 23.48
CA PHE A 219 -1.55 -14.56 22.48
C PHE A 219 -0.64 -13.35 22.64
N ALA A 220 0.62 -13.58 22.97
CA ALA A 220 1.61 -12.52 23.03
C ALA A 220 2.09 -12.19 21.60
N VAL A 221 1.86 -10.97 21.16
CA VAL A 221 2.23 -10.51 19.83
C VAL A 221 3.42 -9.57 19.95
N LYS A 222 4.47 -9.80 19.16
CA LYS A 222 5.64 -8.94 19.06
C LYS A 222 5.65 -8.29 17.68
N TYR A 223 5.76 -6.99 17.68
CA TYR A 223 5.91 -6.21 16.46
C TYR A 223 7.40 -6.01 16.17
N HIS A 224 7.80 -6.34 14.96
CA HIS A 224 9.09 -5.94 14.40
C HIS A 224 8.79 -4.88 13.35
N PRO A 225 9.04 -3.60 13.62
CA PRO A 225 8.86 -2.58 12.60
C PRO A 225 9.74 -2.94 11.40
N SER A 226 9.17 -2.83 10.19
CA SER A 226 9.97 -3.00 8.99
C SER A 226 10.99 -1.86 8.96
N GLU A 227 12.23 -2.14 8.57
CA GLU A 227 13.29 -1.11 8.46
C GLU A 227 12.96 0.00 7.44
N ASN A 228 11.82 -0.12 6.77
CA ASN A 228 11.35 0.78 5.70
C ASN A 228 10.17 1.68 6.10
N VAL A 229 9.84 1.78 7.39
CA VAL A 229 8.80 2.70 7.89
C VAL A 229 9.43 3.77 8.76
#